data_854435149d9bfb14b56aae03d72bdd52
#
_entry.id   854435149d9bfb14b56aae03d72bdd52
#
_cell.length_a   1.000
_cell.length_b   1.000
_cell.length_c   1.000
_cell.angle_alpha   90.00
_cell.angle_beta   90.00
_cell.angle_gamma   90.00
#
_symmetry.space_group_name_H-M   'P 1'
#
loop_
_entity.id
_entity.type
_entity.pdbx_description
1 polymer ?
#
loop_
_entity_poly.entity_id
_entity_poly.type
_entity_poly.pdbx_seq_one_letter_code
_entity_poly.pdbx_strand_id
1 'polypeptide(L)'
;MAWQMPQGGIDRGETPIEAACRELGEEVGTSRALLLRESRDWIRYDVPEELRPVHWKGRWRGQAQKWFALAFTGKDGDIDLDAHANSEGGDPHGPEFVEWKWMKASEMMALIVPFKRPVYDAVLKEFGDLVA
;
A
#
# COMPACT_ATOMS: atom_id res chain seq x y z
N MET A 1 -12.32 -9.99 6.75
CA MET A 1 -10.93 -9.45 6.74
C MET A 1 -10.72 -8.66 5.47
N ALA A 2 -10.20 -7.46 5.59
CA ALA A 2 -9.93 -6.61 4.43
C ALA A 2 -8.49 -6.81 3.93
N TRP A 3 -8.34 -7.06 2.64
CA TRP A 3 -7.05 -7.18 1.98
C TRP A 3 -6.70 -5.89 1.28
N GLN A 4 -5.42 -5.55 1.25
CA GLN A 4 -4.92 -4.38 0.52
C GLN A 4 -3.44 -4.54 0.20
N MET A 5 -2.96 -3.72 -0.73
CA MET A 5 -1.55 -3.57 -1.01
C MET A 5 -0.91 -2.69 0.07
N PRO A 6 0.41 -2.81 0.28
CA PRO A 6 1.12 -1.90 1.19
C PRO A 6 0.91 -0.45 0.76
N GLN A 7 0.69 0.41 1.74
CA GLN A 7 0.52 1.84 1.52
C GLN A 7 0.84 2.62 2.79
N GLY A 8 1.11 3.91 2.65
CA GLY A 8 1.32 4.77 3.80
C GLY A 8 1.48 6.22 3.40
N GLY A 9 1.62 7.09 4.38
CA GLY A 9 1.78 8.52 4.17
C GLY A 9 3.19 8.91 3.75
N ILE A 10 3.28 10.02 3.04
CA ILE A 10 4.57 10.61 2.66
C ILE A 10 4.98 11.57 3.77
N ASP A 11 6.15 11.34 4.36
CA ASP A 11 6.66 12.22 5.40
C ASP A 11 7.26 13.49 4.80
N ARG A 12 7.32 14.52 5.63
CA ARG A 12 7.90 15.80 5.20
C ARG A 12 9.34 15.60 4.72
N GLY A 13 9.62 16.08 3.52
CA GLY A 13 10.94 15.95 2.92
C GLY A 13 11.19 14.67 2.13
N GLU A 14 10.25 13.72 2.18
CA GLU A 14 10.37 12.51 1.36
C GLU A 14 9.79 12.72 -0.04
N THR A 15 10.41 12.07 -1.01
CA THR A 15 9.77 11.90 -2.32
C THR A 15 8.76 10.76 -2.23
N PRO A 16 7.77 10.68 -3.14
CA PRO A 16 6.82 9.57 -3.14
C PRO A 16 7.47 8.19 -3.19
N ILE A 17 8.52 7.99 -3.98
CA ILE A 17 9.20 6.68 -4.06
C ILE A 17 9.95 6.36 -2.76
N GLU A 18 10.55 7.34 -2.11
CA GLU A 18 11.19 7.13 -0.82
C GLU A 18 10.18 6.69 0.23
N ALA A 19 9.01 7.33 0.24
CA ALA A 19 7.92 6.96 1.14
C ALA A 19 7.42 5.54 0.86
N ALA A 20 7.26 5.20 -0.42
CA ALA A 20 6.81 3.85 -0.80
C ALA A 20 7.78 2.78 -0.33
N CYS A 21 9.08 2.99 -0.49
CA CYS A 21 10.10 2.03 -0.03
C CYS A 21 10.13 1.93 1.49
N ARG A 22 10.01 3.05 2.19
CA ARG A 22 9.99 3.06 3.65
C ARG A 22 8.77 2.30 4.18
N GLU A 23 7.58 2.62 3.66
CA GLU A 23 6.34 1.96 4.07
C GLU A 23 6.37 0.46 3.75
N LEU A 24 6.92 0.08 2.60
CA LEU A 24 7.08 -1.32 2.25
C LEU A 24 7.93 -2.05 3.30
N GLY A 25 9.07 -1.46 3.67
CA GLY A 25 9.93 -2.03 4.71
C GLY A 25 9.24 -2.14 6.06
N GLU A 26 8.47 -1.12 6.45
CA GLU A 26 7.73 -1.12 7.72
C GLU A 26 6.62 -2.17 7.74
N GLU A 27 5.88 -2.31 6.64
CA GLU A 27 4.70 -3.16 6.60
C GLU A 27 5.00 -4.62 6.30
N VAL A 28 6.01 -4.91 5.47
CA VAL A 28 6.32 -6.28 5.07
C VAL A 28 7.71 -6.77 5.48
N GLY A 29 8.47 -5.95 6.19
CA GLY A 29 9.76 -6.34 6.75
C GLY A 29 10.93 -6.33 5.78
N THR A 30 10.71 -6.02 4.51
CA THR A 30 11.77 -5.96 3.51
C THR A 30 11.45 -4.92 2.45
N SER A 31 12.48 -4.27 1.92
CA SER A 31 12.36 -3.37 0.78
C SER A 31 13.16 -3.86 -0.42
N ARG A 32 13.43 -5.17 -0.50
CA ARG A 32 14.15 -5.80 -1.61
C ARG A 32 13.28 -5.82 -2.86
N ALA A 33 13.30 -4.71 -3.59
CA ALA A 33 12.48 -4.53 -4.77
C ALA A 33 13.13 -3.57 -5.75
N LEU A 34 12.87 -3.78 -7.03
CA LEU A 34 13.30 -2.88 -8.09
C LEU A 34 12.10 -2.12 -8.61
N LEU A 35 12.23 -0.81 -8.73
CA LEU A 35 11.19 0.03 -9.32
C LEU A 35 11.05 -0.27 -10.82
N LEU A 36 9.85 -0.67 -11.23
CA LEU A 36 9.53 -0.90 -12.64
C LEU A 36 8.85 0.30 -13.28
N ARG A 37 7.90 0.89 -12.58
CA ARG A 37 7.14 2.04 -13.10
C ARG A 37 6.45 2.80 -11.98
N GLU A 38 6.33 4.10 -12.14
CA GLU A 38 5.54 4.99 -11.28
C GLU A 38 4.25 5.32 -12.01
N SER A 39 3.13 5.45 -11.30
CA SER A 39 1.87 5.87 -11.90
C SER A 39 2.02 7.28 -12.47
N ARG A 40 1.37 7.56 -13.61
CA ARG A 40 1.46 8.88 -14.25
C ARG A 40 0.84 9.95 -13.38
N ASP A 41 -0.34 9.64 -12.83
CA ASP A 41 -1.13 10.58 -12.07
C ASP A 41 -1.29 10.14 -10.62
N TRP A 42 -1.69 11.09 -9.78
CA TRP A 42 -2.20 10.79 -8.46
C TRP A 42 -3.59 10.18 -8.61
N ILE A 43 -3.82 9.04 -7.99
CA ILE A 43 -5.10 8.35 -8.04
C ILE A 43 -5.88 8.74 -6.79
N ARG A 44 -7.06 9.34 -6.98
CA ARG A 44 -7.86 9.87 -5.89
C ARG A 44 -9.06 8.98 -5.62
N TYR A 45 -9.46 8.90 -4.35
CA TYR A 45 -10.68 8.21 -3.95
C TYR A 45 -11.27 8.87 -2.71
N ASP A 46 -12.60 8.78 -2.60
CA ASP A 46 -13.31 9.27 -1.43
C ASP A 46 -13.52 8.12 -0.45
N VAL A 47 -13.37 8.42 0.84
CA VAL A 47 -13.69 7.48 1.91
C VAL A 47 -15.13 7.75 2.32
N PRO A 48 -16.01 6.72 2.45
CA PRO A 48 -17.37 6.92 2.95
C PRO A 48 -17.36 7.69 4.26
N GLU A 49 -18.29 8.61 4.43
CA GLU A 49 -18.31 9.53 5.57
C GLU A 49 -18.20 8.79 6.91
N GLU A 50 -18.96 7.70 7.05
CA GLU A 50 -19.00 6.88 8.26
C GLU A 50 -17.69 6.17 8.59
N LEU A 51 -16.78 6.06 7.61
CA LEU A 51 -15.48 5.41 7.78
C LEU A 51 -14.32 6.41 7.87
N ARG A 52 -14.60 7.72 7.78
CA ARG A 52 -13.55 8.74 7.82
C ARG A 52 -12.93 8.83 9.21
N PRO A 53 -11.59 8.90 9.29
CA PRO A 53 -10.92 9.05 10.59
C PRO A 53 -11.40 10.30 11.33
N VAL A 54 -11.58 10.20 12.63
CA VAL A 54 -12.05 11.30 13.47
C VAL A 54 -11.14 12.52 13.37
N HIS A 55 -9.83 12.31 13.26
CA HIS A 55 -8.87 13.41 13.18
C HIS A 55 -8.96 14.23 11.88
N TRP A 56 -9.69 13.74 10.87
CA TRP A 56 -9.92 14.52 9.64
C TRP A 56 -10.88 15.69 9.87
N LYS A 57 -11.80 15.57 10.82
CA LYS A 57 -12.73 16.64 11.25
C LYS A 57 -13.46 17.33 10.10
N GLY A 58 -13.85 16.59 9.08
CA GLY A 58 -14.54 17.12 7.92
C GLY A 58 -13.66 17.90 6.93
N ARG A 59 -12.36 18.00 7.17
CA ARG A 59 -11.43 18.75 6.30
C ARG A 59 -11.10 18.02 5.01
N TRP A 60 -11.10 16.68 5.06
CA TRP A 60 -10.80 15.84 3.90
C TRP A 60 -11.90 14.81 3.74
N ARG A 61 -12.15 14.44 2.49
CA ARG A 61 -13.14 13.40 2.16
C ARG A 61 -12.52 12.14 1.60
N GLY A 62 -11.23 12.15 1.33
CA GLY A 62 -10.53 10.99 0.77
C GLY A 62 -9.04 11.22 0.71
N GLN A 63 -8.38 10.46 -0.15
CA GLN A 63 -6.93 10.50 -0.31
C GLN A 63 -6.55 10.56 -1.78
N ALA A 64 -5.33 11.06 -2.05
CA ALA A 64 -4.69 10.95 -3.34
C ALA A 64 -3.45 10.09 -3.15
N GLN A 65 -3.26 9.10 -4.04
CA GLN A 65 -2.17 8.15 -3.93
C GLN A 65 -1.31 8.15 -5.19
N LYS A 66 -0.01 8.02 -4.99
CA LYS A 66 0.95 7.75 -6.05
C LYS A 66 1.32 6.27 -5.94
N TRP A 67 1.24 5.55 -7.04
CA TRP A 67 1.46 4.11 -7.05
C TRP A 67 2.74 3.74 -7.79
N PHE A 68 3.35 2.66 -7.33
CA PHE A 68 4.61 2.16 -7.88
C PHE A 68 4.50 0.66 -8.11
N ALA A 69 4.91 0.23 -9.30
CA ALA A 69 5.06 -1.19 -9.59
C ALA A 69 6.51 -1.58 -9.29
N LEU A 70 6.68 -2.53 -8.40
CA LEU A 70 7.98 -3.01 -7.93
C LEU A 70 8.13 -4.49 -8.23
N ALA A 71 9.31 -4.90 -8.67
CA ALA A 71 9.65 -6.32 -8.78
C ALA A 71 10.33 -6.76 -7.49
N PHE A 72 9.73 -7.70 -6.78
CA PHE A 72 10.31 -8.26 -5.55
C PHE A 72 11.58 -9.06 -5.89
N THR A 73 12.69 -8.71 -5.27
CA THR A 73 14.01 -9.32 -5.55
C THR A 73 14.50 -10.21 -4.42
N GLY A 74 13.72 -10.35 -3.36
CA GLY A 74 14.05 -11.22 -2.24
C GLY A 74 13.39 -12.58 -2.36
N LYS A 75 13.33 -13.27 -1.22
CA LYS A 75 12.65 -14.56 -1.08
C LYS A 75 11.43 -14.37 -0.20
N ASP A 76 10.44 -15.27 -0.32
CA ASP A 76 9.25 -15.21 0.53
C ASP A 76 9.59 -15.17 2.02
N GLY A 77 10.64 -15.88 2.42
CA GLY A 77 11.09 -15.86 3.81
C GLY A 77 11.64 -14.53 4.31
N ASP A 78 11.91 -13.58 3.41
CA ASP A 78 12.34 -12.24 3.79
C ASP A 78 11.16 -11.37 4.24
N ILE A 79 9.93 -11.79 3.93
CA ILE A 79 8.72 -11.07 4.31
C ILE A 79 8.41 -11.38 5.77
N ASP A 80 8.41 -10.34 6.60
CA ASP A 80 8.16 -10.45 8.02
C ASP A 80 7.25 -9.30 8.45
N LEU A 81 5.99 -9.60 8.66
CA LEU A 81 4.98 -8.60 9.01
C LEU A 81 5.18 -8.02 10.42
N ASP A 82 5.94 -8.70 11.26
CA ASP A 82 6.20 -8.29 12.63
C ASP A 82 7.55 -7.55 12.81
N ALA A 83 8.38 -7.49 11.77
CA ALA A 83 9.74 -6.96 11.89
C ALA A 83 9.79 -5.54 12.44
N HIS A 84 8.94 -4.63 11.92
CA HIS A 84 8.91 -3.23 12.38
C HIS A 84 8.30 -3.11 13.76
N ALA A 85 7.22 -3.84 14.02
CA ALA A 85 6.54 -3.81 15.33
C ALA A 85 7.45 -4.30 16.45
N ASN A 86 8.38 -5.23 16.15
CA ASN A 86 9.32 -5.80 17.10
C ASN A 86 10.63 -5.03 17.22
N SER A 87 10.84 -4.01 16.39
CA SER A 87 12.06 -3.20 16.42
C SER A 87 11.94 -2.05 17.42
N GLU A 88 13.09 -1.49 17.81
CA GLU A 88 13.12 -0.28 18.63
C GLU A 88 12.44 0.85 17.85
N GLY A 89 11.49 1.53 18.48
CA GLY A 89 10.70 2.57 17.84
C GLY A 89 9.56 2.04 16.98
N GLY A 90 9.27 0.73 17.02
CA GLY A 90 8.16 0.16 16.28
C GLY A 90 6.79 0.54 16.83
N ASP A 91 5.75 0.20 16.09
CA ASP A 91 4.37 0.55 16.43
C ASP A 91 3.91 -0.21 17.68
N PRO A 92 3.52 0.51 18.76
CA PRO A 92 3.02 -0.12 19.97
C PRO A 92 1.69 -0.86 19.77
N HIS A 93 0.98 -0.58 18.68
CA HIS A 93 -0.29 -1.25 18.36
C HIS A 93 -0.11 -2.55 17.58
N GLY A 94 1.14 -2.96 17.30
CA GLY A 94 1.45 -4.18 16.58
C GLY A 94 1.61 -3.96 15.08
N PRO A 95 1.68 -5.06 14.29
CA PRO A 95 1.89 -4.95 12.85
C PRO A 95 0.67 -4.42 12.11
N GLU A 96 0.92 -3.71 11.01
CA GLU A 96 -0.13 -3.21 10.12
C GLU A 96 -0.92 -4.36 9.49
N PHE A 97 -0.22 -5.44 9.11
CA PHE A 97 -0.81 -6.61 8.50
C PHE A 97 -0.62 -7.84 9.37
N VAL A 98 -1.60 -8.75 9.33
CA VAL A 98 -1.54 -10.01 10.07
C VAL A 98 -1.31 -11.21 9.15
N GLU A 99 -1.47 -11.03 7.85
CA GLU A 99 -1.35 -12.10 6.86
C GLU A 99 -0.98 -11.51 5.50
N TRP A 100 -0.21 -12.26 4.69
CA TRP A 100 0.11 -11.87 3.33
C TRP A 100 0.03 -13.07 2.38
N LYS A 101 -0.14 -12.80 1.10
CA LYS A 101 -0.07 -13.83 0.07
C LYS A 101 0.23 -13.21 -1.29
N TRP A 102 0.85 -14.00 -2.16
CA TRP A 102 0.96 -13.68 -3.57
C TRP A 102 -0.34 -14.05 -4.24
N MET A 103 -0.78 -13.25 -5.20
CA MET A 103 -1.97 -13.58 -5.98
C MET A 103 -1.93 -12.88 -7.33
N LYS A 104 -2.72 -13.40 -8.27
CA LYS A 104 -2.88 -12.76 -9.57
C LYS A 104 -3.62 -11.44 -9.42
N ALA A 105 -3.17 -10.44 -10.19
CA ALA A 105 -3.80 -9.12 -10.17
C ALA A 105 -5.29 -9.21 -10.49
N SER A 106 -5.68 -10.08 -11.44
CA SER A 106 -7.08 -10.26 -11.83
C SER A 106 -7.98 -10.78 -10.70
N GLU A 107 -7.40 -11.46 -9.73
CA GLU A 107 -8.14 -12.03 -8.59
C GLU A 107 -8.23 -11.07 -7.41
N MET A 108 -7.39 -10.05 -7.40
CA MET A 108 -7.28 -9.12 -6.28
C MET A 108 -8.56 -8.31 -6.05
N MET A 109 -9.24 -7.93 -7.13
CA MET A 109 -10.43 -7.08 -7.04
C MET A 109 -11.54 -7.65 -6.16
N ALA A 110 -11.66 -8.98 -6.10
CA ALA A 110 -12.67 -9.64 -5.28
C ALA A 110 -12.42 -9.47 -3.78
N LEU A 111 -11.18 -9.17 -3.39
CA LEU A 111 -10.77 -9.06 -1.99
C LEU A 111 -10.71 -7.62 -1.48
N ILE A 112 -10.81 -6.65 -2.38
CA ILE A 112 -10.65 -5.24 -2.04
C ILE A 112 -11.99 -4.67 -1.56
N VAL A 113 -11.94 -3.89 -0.48
CA VAL A 113 -13.12 -3.20 0.05
C VAL A 113 -13.75 -2.32 -1.05
N PRO A 114 -15.10 -2.31 -1.17
CA PRO A 114 -15.77 -1.70 -2.31
C PRO A 114 -15.38 -0.26 -2.64
N PHE A 115 -15.21 0.61 -1.65
CA PHE A 115 -14.90 2.02 -1.93
C PHE A 115 -13.49 2.24 -2.49
N LYS A 116 -12.60 1.25 -2.37
CA LYS A 116 -11.25 1.31 -2.95
C LYS A 116 -11.15 0.62 -4.32
N ARG A 117 -12.17 -0.10 -4.75
CA ARG A 117 -12.14 -0.81 -6.03
C ARG A 117 -11.82 0.09 -7.23
N PRO A 118 -12.35 1.32 -7.33
CA PRO A 118 -11.97 2.20 -8.43
C PRO A 118 -10.49 2.52 -8.47
N VAL A 119 -9.84 2.63 -7.30
CA VAL A 119 -8.39 2.87 -7.21
C VAL A 119 -7.64 1.68 -7.79
N TYR A 120 -7.97 0.47 -7.34
CA TYR A 120 -7.30 -0.74 -7.79
C TYR A 120 -7.55 -1.02 -9.27
N ASP A 121 -8.74 -0.69 -9.78
CA ASP A 121 -9.04 -0.78 -11.20
C ASP A 121 -8.11 0.15 -12.00
N ALA A 122 -7.92 1.38 -11.55
CA ALA A 122 -7.00 2.32 -12.18
C ALA A 122 -5.56 1.82 -12.13
N VAL A 123 -5.15 1.23 -11.02
CA VAL A 123 -3.81 0.64 -10.85
C VAL A 123 -3.59 -0.51 -11.83
N LEU A 124 -4.59 -1.39 -11.97
CA LEU A 124 -4.50 -2.51 -12.92
C LEU A 124 -4.42 -2.04 -14.37
N LYS A 125 -5.13 -0.97 -14.72
CA LYS A 125 -5.05 -0.38 -16.05
C LYS A 125 -3.68 0.24 -16.30
N GLU A 126 -3.12 0.92 -15.31
CA GLU A 126 -1.81 1.57 -15.43
C GLU A 126 -0.68 0.54 -15.55
N PHE A 127 -0.74 -0.54 -14.80
CA PHE A 127 0.35 -1.51 -14.68
C PHE A 127 0.04 -2.90 -15.28
N GLY A 128 -1.08 -3.06 -15.97
CA GLY A 128 -1.54 -4.36 -16.44
C GLY A 128 -0.54 -5.09 -17.34
N ASP A 129 0.24 -4.36 -18.13
CA ASP A 129 1.29 -4.93 -18.98
C ASP A 129 2.46 -5.51 -18.18
N LEU A 130 2.62 -5.12 -16.91
CA LEU A 130 3.71 -5.58 -16.05
C LEU A 130 3.30 -6.80 -15.19
N VAL A 131 2.00 -7.00 -14.98
CA VAL A 131 1.47 -7.99 -14.02
C VAL A 131 0.56 -9.03 -14.67
N ALA A 132 0.74 -9.25 -15.94
CA ALA A 132 -0.05 -10.19 -16.72
C ALA A 132 0.02 -11.63 -16.20
#